data_56995c5f1c4c0928f968a46ee38f6907
#
_entry.id   56995c5f1c4c0928f968a46ee38f6907
#
_cell.length_a   1.000
_cell.length_b   1.000
_cell.length_c   1.000
_cell.angle_alpha   90.00
_cell.angle_beta   90.00
_cell.angle_gamma   90.00
#
_symmetry.space_group_name_H-M   'P 1'
#
loop_
_entity.id
_entity.type
_entity.pdbx_description
1 polymer ?
#
loop_
_entity_poly.entity_id
_entity_poly.type
_entity_poly.pdbx_seq_one_letter_code
_entity_poly.pdbx_strand_id
1 'polypeptide(L)'
;MIVDARTYTVNPGKTPAYLEHVEKNAVPLQAKYGFRQRGYYTVETGAINSVVHYWKWENAQVRQDCRASLYADPEWTEYRQGSTDKLVSQSNRLLQATDVVEPFAFMGNGSPKGFVDERTYTVAYTEVPNYVEVTKALAKPVFDDAGWQLIGYFSSITGKINQVVHLWYWDDHAQREERQAKAVADPRWKIYQAANGHRLIDQHNRYLVPTSFSTVK
;
A
#
# COMPACT_ATOMS: atom_id res chain seq x y z
N MET A 1 -10.04 -3.88 -11.62
CA MET A 1 -9.75 -4.18 -10.21
C MET A 1 -9.33 -2.88 -9.53
N ILE A 2 -9.87 -2.57 -8.36
CA ILE A 2 -9.50 -1.41 -7.55
C ILE A 2 -8.95 -1.83 -6.19
N VAL A 3 -8.16 -0.96 -5.58
CA VAL A 3 -7.60 -1.13 -4.24
C VAL A 3 -8.04 0.05 -3.36
N ASP A 4 -8.60 -0.25 -2.20
CA ASP A 4 -8.94 0.73 -1.18
C ASP A 4 -7.76 0.80 -0.19
N ALA A 5 -6.94 1.83 -0.32
CA ALA A 5 -5.81 2.10 0.55
C ALA A 5 -6.26 3.02 1.69
N ARG A 6 -6.16 2.55 2.93
CA ARG A 6 -6.63 3.27 4.10
C ARG A 6 -5.47 3.60 5.04
N THR A 7 -5.51 4.79 5.59
CA THR A 7 -4.58 5.25 6.63
C THR A 7 -5.39 5.77 7.80
N TYR A 8 -5.18 5.18 8.98
CA TYR A 8 -5.85 5.59 10.21
C TYR A 8 -4.81 6.10 11.19
N THR A 9 -5.07 7.25 11.78
CA THR A 9 -4.27 7.78 12.88
C THR A 9 -4.80 7.24 14.19
N VAL A 10 -3.93 6.63 14.97
CA VAL A 10 -4.22 6.04 16.27
C VAL A 10 -3.74 6.99 17.38
N ASN A 11 -4.47 7.06 18.48
CA ASN A 11 -4.03 7.82 19.65
C ASN A 11 -2.65 7.31 20.13
N PRO A 12 -1.72 8.22 20.51
CA PRO A 12 -0.41 7.81 21.02
C PRO A 12 -0.52 6.78 22.14
N GLY A 13 0.27 5.70 22.02
CA GLY A 13 0.27 4.58 22.97
C GLY A 13 -0.90 3.57 22.82
N LYS A 14 -1.88 3.82 21.95
CA LYS A 14 -3.03 2.93 21.75
C LYS A 14 -2.88 1.93 20.61
N THR A 15 -1.78 1.98 19.86
CA THR A 15 -1.60 1.10 18.68
C THR A 15 -1.70 -0.39 19.02
N PRO A 16 -1.05 -0.94 20.07
CA PRO A 16 -1.20 -2.36 20.40
C PRO A 16 -2.64 -2.76 20.72
N ALA A 17 -3.33 -1.97 21.56
CA ALA A 17 -4.72 -2.23 21.93
C ALA A 17 -5.68 -2.08 20.74
N TYR A 18 -5.38 -1.16 19.80
CA TYR A 18 -6.15 -1.02 18.56
C TYR A 18 -5.97 -2.24 17.66
N LEU A 19 -4.73 -2.70 17.45
CA LEU A 19 -4.44 -3.86 16.60
C LEU A 19 -5.06 -5.14 17.15
N GLU A 20 -4.97 -5.38 18.45
CA GLU A 20 -5.64 -6.52 19.11
C GLU A 20 -7.16 -6.47 18.89
N HIS A 21 -7.76 -5.29 19.06
CA HIS A 21 -9.19 -5.08 18.85
C HIS A 21 -9.61 -5.33 17.39
N VAL A 22 -8.80 -4.89 16.43
CA VAL A 22 -8.99 -5.16 14.99
C VAL A 22 -8.90 -6.65 14.69
N GLU A 23 -7.82 -7.31 15.11
CA GLU A 23 -7.57 -8.72 14.84
C GLU A 23 -8.71 -9.60 15.35
N LYS A 24 -9.15 -9.34 16.60
CA LYS A 24 -10.17 -10.13 17.27
C LYS A 24 -11.57 -9.90 16.72
N ASN A 25 -11.93 -8.67 16.40
CA ASN A 25 -13.33 -8.31 16.13
C ASN A 25 -13.56 -7.89 14.67
N ALA A 26 -12.68 -7.06 14.07
CA ALA A 26 -12.90 -6.53 12.74
C ALA A 26 -12.53 -7.52 11.62
N VAL A 27 -11.39 -8.21 11.75
CA VAL A 27 -10.89 -9.11 10.70
C VAL A 27 -11.87 -10.23 10.37
N PRO A 28 -12.46 -10.96 11.35
CA PRO A 28 -13.45 -12.00 11.07
C PRO A 28 -14.72 -11.45 10.40
N LEU A 29 -15.23 -10.31 10.89
CA LEU A 29 -16.43 -9.68 10.31
C LEU A 29 -16.17 -9.19 8.89
N GLN A 30 -15.04 -8.56 8.64
CA GLN A 30 -14.67 -8.12 7.31
C GLN A 30 -14.54 -9.30 6.33
N ALA A 31 -13.94 -10.41 6.75
CA ALA A 31 -13.86 -11.63 5.95
C ALA A 31 -15.25 -12.20 5.63
N LYS A 32 -16.16 -12.25 6.61
CA LYS A 32 -17.56 -12.68 6.48
C LYS A 32 -18.29 -11.89 5.37
N TYR A 33 -18.00 -10.61 5.24
CA TYR A 33 -18.62 -9.71 4.26
C TYR A 33 -17.77 -9.47 3.00
N GLY A 34 -16.85 -10.39 2.68
CA GLY A 34 -16.14 -10.39 1.41
C GLY A 34 -14.99 -9.39 1.28
N PHE A 35 -14.54 -8.81 2.39
CA PHE A 35 -13.34 -7.97 2.38
C PHE A 35 -12.08 -8.81 2.17
N ARG A 36 -11.32 -8.52 1.14
CA ARG A 36 -10.08 -9.23 0.80
C ARG A 36 -8.88 -8.37 1.17
N GLN A 37 -8.34 -8.61 2.38
CA GLN A 37 -7.14 -7.94 2.87
C GLN A 37 -5.94 -8.23 1.95
N ARG A 38 -5.13 -7.20 1.70
CA ARG A 38 -3.87 -7.25 0.94
C ARG A 38 -2.72 -6.59 1.69
N GLY A 39 -2.79 -6.62 3.00
CA GLY A 39 -1.81 -6.13 3.94
C GLY A 39 -2.43 -5.24 5.01
N TYR A 40 -1.89 -5.34 6.22
CA TYR A 40 -2.21 -4.51 7.37
C TYR A 40 -0.92 -4.19 8.12
N TYR A 41 -0.61 -2.92 8.29
CA TYR A 41 0.71 -2.47 8.70
C TYR A 41 0.66 -1.40 9.76
N THR A 42 1.70 -1.33 10.58
CA THR A 42 2.08 -0.12 11.32
C THR A 42 3.04 0.71 10.50
N VAL A 43 3.04 2.02 10.70
CA VAL A 43 3.96 2.95 10.05
C VAL A 43 5.20 3.13 10.90
N GLU A 44 6.38 2.86 10.33
CA GLU A 44 7.66 3.01 11.02
C GLU A 44 8.27 4.40 10.79
N THR A 45 8.10 4.97 9.60
CA THR A 45 8.66 6.29 9.24
C THR A 45 7.57 7.27 8.81
N GLY A 46 7.71 8.55 9.15
CA GLY A 46 6.72 9.59 8.88
C GLY A 46 5.68 9.68 10.00
N ALA A 47 4.41 9.47 9.72
CA ALA A 47 3.32 9.53 10.70
C ALA A 47 3.26 8.23 11.53
N ILE A 48 4.13 8.10 12.53
CA ILE A 48 4.39 6.87 13.30
C ILE A 48 3.21 6.31 14.09
N ASN A 49 2.24 7.12 14.47
CA ASN A 49 1.02 6.66 15.16
C ASN A 49 -0.08 6.31 14.14
N SER A 50 0.28 5.67 13.06
CA SER A 50 -0.67 5.32 12.00
C SER A 50 -0.62 3.84 11.68
N VAL A 51 -1.76 3.34 11.24
CA VAL A 51 -1.90 2.04 10.61
C VAL A 51 -2.36 2.21 9.16
N VAL A 52 -1.85 1.36 8.30
CA VAL A 52 -2.16 1.37 6.87
C VAL A 52 -2.64 0.00 6.46
N HIS A 53 -3.73 -0.05 5.70
CA HIS A 53 -4.21 -1.33 5.22
C HIS A 53 -4.82 -1.22 3.83
N TYR A 54 -4.69 -2.32 3.07
CA TYR A 54 -5.10 -2.43 1.68
C TYR A 54 -6.17 -3.50 1.50
N TRP A 55 -7.20 -3.17 0.71
CA TRP A 55 -8.31 -4.06 0.39
C TRP A 55 -8.48 -4.14 -1.12
N LYS A 56 -8.45 -5.36 -1.65
CA LYS A 56 -8.66 -5.61 -3.09
C LYS A 56 -10.15 -5.81 -3.39
N TRP A 57 -10.64 -5.15 -4.42
CA TRP A 57 -12.02 -5.23 -4.89
C TRP A 57 -12.04 -5.44 -6.39
N GLU A 58 -13.04 -6.17 -6.86
CA GLU A 58 -13.27 -6.33 -8.29
C GLU A 58 -13.58 -4.97 -8.94
N ASN A 59 -14.51 -4.23 -8.34
CA ASN A 59 -14.90 -2.89 -8.76
C ASN A 59 -15.50 -2.09 -7.60
N ALA A 60 -15.90 -0.84 -7.85
CA ALA A 60 -16.43 0.05 -6.83
C ALA A 60 -17.81 -0.38 -6.31
N GLN A 61 -18.66 -0.99 -7.15
CA GLN A 61 -19.96 -1.46 -6.74
C GLN A 61 -19.87 -2.61 -5.74
N VAL A 62 -19.06 -3.64 -6.04
CA VAL A 62 -18.80 -4.76 -5.12
C VAL A 62 -18.28 -4.25 -3.78
N ARG A 63 -17.34 -3.28 -3.80
CA ARG A 63 -16.86 -2.64 -2.59
C ARG A 63 -18.01 -2.00 -1.78
N GLN A 64 -18.88 -1.26 -2.46
CA GLN A 64 -20.00 -0.56 -1.81
C GLN A 64 -21.00 -1.55 -1.19
N ASP A 65 -21.36 -2.60 -1.89
CA ASP A 65 -22.31 -3.61 -1.43
C ASP A 65 -21.77 -4.39 -0.22
N CYS A 66 -20.51 -4.82 -0.26
CA CYS A 66 -19.85 -5.45 0.88
C CYS A 66 -19.79 -4.53 2.10
N ARG A 67 -19.50 -3.23 1.89
CA ARG A 67 -19.49 -2.24 2.96
C ARG A 67 -20.89 -2.02 3.55
N ALA A 68 -21.91 -1.91 2.71
CA ALA A 68 -23.29 -1.75 3.18
C ALA A 68 -23.72 -2.93 4.05
N SER A 69 -23.42 -4.16 3.62
CA SER A 69 -23.72 -5.38 4.38
C SER A 69 -22.96 -5.43 5.72
N LEU A 70 -21.68 -5.10 5.74
CA LEU A 70 -20.88 -5.03 6.96
C LEU A 70 -21.43 -3.97 7.93
N TYR A 71 -21.80 -2.78 7.43
CA TYR A 71 -22.29 -1.69 8.27
C TYR A 71 -23.69 -1.93 8.83
N ALA A 72 -24.46 -2.86 8.26
CA ALA A 72 -25.73 -3.31 8.80
C ALA A 72 -25.61 -4.35 9.93
N ASP A 73 -24.42 -4.94 10.13
CA ASP A 73 -24.19 -5.93 11.18
C ASP A 73 -24.06 -5.25 12.56
N PRO A 74 -24.84 -5.66 13.58
CA PRO A 74 -24.73 -5.12 14.94
C PRO A 74 -23.33 -5.28 15.55
N GLU A 75 -22.65 -6.40 15.31
CA GLU A 75 -21.29 -6.65 15.82
C GLU A 75 -20.28 -5.63 15.23
N TRP A 76 -20.51 -5.16 14.00
CA TRP A 76 -19.69 -4.09 13.42
C TRP A 76 -19.91 -2.75 14.14
N THR A 77 -21.13 -2.49 14.59
CA THR A 77 -21.44 -1.30 15.40
C THR A 77 -20.74 -1.36 16.75
N GLU A 78 -20.76 -2.51 17.43
CA GLU A 78 -20.01 -2.73 18.68
C GLU A 78 -18.51 -2.54 18.49
N TYR A 79 -17.92 -3.16 17.45
CA TYR A 79 -16.52 -2.97 17.11
C TYR A 79 -16.16 -1.48 16.94
N ARG A 80 -16.99 -0.73 16.21
CA ARG A 80 -16.74 0.70 15.99
C ARG A 80 -16.82 1.51 17.28
N GLN A 81 -17.76 1.22 18.16
CA GLN A 81 -17.87 1.85 19.48
C GLN A 81 -16.63 1.57 20.33
N GLY A 82 -16.16 0.33 20.35
CA GLY A 82 -14.91 -0.06 21.02
C GLY A 82 -13.63 0.54 20.45
N SER A 83 -13.71 1.21 19.28
CA SER A 83 -12.56 1.88 18.62
C SER A 83 -12.51 3.39 18.92
N THR A 84 -13.53 3.99 19.53
CA THR A 84 -13.68 5.46 19.64
C THR A 84 -12.58 6.12 20.47
N ASP A 85 -12.05 5.46 21.48
CA ASP A 85 -10.97 5.95 22.35
C ASP A 85 -9.57 5.71 21.74
N LYS A 86 -9.50 4.97 20.63
CA LYS A 86 -8.24 4.54 20.01
C LYS A 86 -7.90 5.30 18.73
N LEU A 87 -8.91 5.75 17.98
CA LEU A 87 -8.74 6.40 16.68
C LEU A 87 -8.90 7.91 16.77
N VAL A 88 -7.99 8.62 16.10
CA VAL A 88 -8.03 10.08 15.92
C VAL A 88 -8.68 10.43 14.59
N SER A 89 -8.25 9.79 13.51
CA SER A 89 -8.75 10.08 12.17
C SER A 89 -8.64 8.88 11.24
N GLN A 90 -9.42 8.91 10.17
CA GLN A 90 -9.44 7.90 9.14
C GLN A 90 -9.46 8.58 7.76
N SER A 91 -8.58 8.12 6.88
CA SER A 91 -8.57 8.52 5.48
C SER A 91 -8.49 7.30 4.58
N ASN A 92 -8.99 7.43 3.36
CA ASN A 92 -8.82 6.43 2.33
C ASN A 92 -8.67 7.05 0.96
N ARG A 93 -8.02 6.32 0.06
CA ARG A 93 -7.98 6.60 -1.37
C ARG A 93 -8.24 5.31 -2.16
N LEU A 94 -8.92 5.46 -3.27
CA LEU A 94 -9.09 4.39 -4.23
C LEU A 94 -7.98 4.46 -5.27
N LEU A 95 -7.43 3.31 -5.56
CA LEU A 95 -6.32 3.14 -6.49
C LEU A 95 -6.75 2.20 -7.61
N GLN A 96 -6.36 2.52 -8.84
CA GLN A 96 -6.47 1.65 -10.00
C GLN A 96 -5.17 0.88 -10.18
N ALA A 97 -5.25 -0.44 -10.31
CA ALA A 97 -4.08 -1.23 -10.70
C ALA A 97 -3.62 -0.86 -12.11
N THR A 98 -2.30 -0.78 -12.28
CA THR A 98 -1.65 -0.67 -13.59
C THR A 98 -1.17 -2.05 -14.04
N ASP A 99 -0.66 -2.14 -15.26
CA ASP A 99 -0.10 -3.36 -15.82
C ASP A 99 1.42 -3.49 -15.70
N VAL A 100 2.03 -2.68 -14.83
CA VAL A 100 3.47 -2.79 -14.50
C VAL A 100 3.78 -4.11 -13.81
N VAL A 101 2.86 -4.59 -12.95
CA VAL A 101 2.93 -5.88 -12.27
C VAL A 101 1.51 -6.39 -11.99
N GLU A 102 1.32 -7.71 -11.92
CA GLU A 102 0.06 -8.26 -11.38
C GLU A 102 -0.01 -7.98 -9.88
N PRO A 103 -0.99 -7.16 -9.44
CA PRO A 103 -1.03 -6.70 -8.05
C PRO A 103 -1.26 -7.84 -7.08
N PHE A 104 -0.43 -7.87 -6.03
CA PHE A 104 -0.48 -8.88 -4.96
C PHE A 104 -0.25 -10.33 -5.44
N ALA A 105 0.43 -10.52 -6.57
CA ALA A 105 0.96 -11.83 -6.96
C ALA A 105 2.06 -12.28 -6.00
N PHE A 106 2.90 -11.34 -5.57
CA PHE A 106 3.86 -11.53 -4.49
C PHE A 106 3.30 -10.94 -3.18
N MET A 107 3.37 -11.70 -2.10
CA MET A 107 2.77 -11.36 -0.79
C MET A 107 3.80 -11.39 0.36
N GLY A 108 5.08 -11.24 0.04
CA GLY A 108 6.18 -11.37 1.01
C GLY A 108 6.67 -12.82 1.13
N ASN A 109 7.74 -13.01 1.89
CA ASN A 109 8.36 -14.33 2.12
C ASN A 109 8.43 -14.72 3.61
N GLY A 110 7.79 -13.92 4.48
CA GLY A 110 7.76 -14.19 5.92
C GLY A 110 9.02 -13.79 6.67
N SER A 111 9.88 -12.93 6.10
CA SER A 111 11.05 -12.44 6.84
C SER A 111 10.62 -11.73 8.13
N PRO A 112 11.22 -12.07 9.30
CA PRO A 112 10.88 -11.44 10.57
C PRO A 112 11.25 -9.95 10.63
N LYS A 113 12.09 -9.47 9.72
CA LYS A 113 12.48 -8.07 9.55
C LYS A 113 11.89 -7.46 8.27
N GLY A 114 10.99 -8.19 7.61
CA GLY A 114 10.38 -7.76 6.35
C GLY A 114 9.53 -6.51 6.52
N PHE A 115 9.60 -5.63 5.54
CA PHE A 115 8.80 -4.40 5.50
C PHE A 115 8.42 -4.03 4.07
N VAL A 116 7.43 -3.15 3.96
CA VAL A 116 6.99 -2.60 2.68
C VAL A 116 7.38 -1.12 2.60
N ASP A 117 8.15 -0.75 1.59
CA ASP A 117 8.42 0.63 1.20
C ASP A 117 7.28 1.11 0.30
N GLU A 118 6.29 1.80 0.89
CA GLU A 118 5.23 2.44 0.13
C GLU A 118 5.74 3.77 -0.39
N ARG A 119 5.72 3.93 -1.70
CA ARG A 119 6.11 5.17 -2.38
C ARG A 119 4.90 5.81 -3.05
N THR A 120 4.74 7.09 -2.84
CA THR A 120 3.72 7.93 -3.49
C THR A 120 4.42 9.04 -4.25
N TYR A 121 4.30 9.03 -5.57
CA TYR A 121 4.88 10.04 -6.42
C TYR A 121 3.79 10.88 -7.07
N THR A 122 3.96 12.20 -7.01
CA THR A 122 3.12 13.14 -7.74
C THR A 122 3.74 13.36 -9.11
N VAL A 123 2.96 13.15 -10.14
CA VAL A 123 3.35 13.25 -11.55
C VAL A 123 2.73 14.50 -12.16
N ALA A 124 3.36 15.10 -13.16
CA ALA A 124 2.85 16.26 -13.86
C ALA A 124 1.42 16.00 -14.40
N TYR A 125 0.66 17.07 -14.53
CA TYR A 125 -0.73 17.01 -15.00
C TYR A 125 -0.81 16.27 -16.34
N THR A 126 -1.74 15.35 -16.48
CA THR A 126 -1.96 14.45 -17.62
C THR A 126 -0.89 13.38 -17.89
N GLU A 127 0.25 13.40 -17.19
CA GLU A 127 1.42 12.54 -17.50
C GLU A 127 1.40 11.16 -16.79
N VAL A 128 0.42 10.86 -15.97
CA VAL A 128 0.38 9.56 -15.26
C VAL A 128 0.42 8.37 -16.22
N PRO A 129 -0.34 8.32 -17.33
CA PRO A 129 -0.26 7.19 -18.27
C PRO A 129 1.14 7.04 -18.87
N ASN A 130 1.73 8.13 -19.37
CA ASN A 130 3.07 8.13 -19.95
C ASN A 130 4.14 7.75 -18.91
N TYR A 131 4.00 8.23 -17.68
CA TYR A 131 4.91 7.88 -16.59
C TYR A 131 4.88 6.38 -16.29
N VAL A 132 3.71 5.77 -16.26
CA VAL A 132 3.53 4.33 -16.03
C VAL A 132 4.12 3.51 -17.16
N GLU A 133 3.84 3.87 -18.43
CA GLU A 133 4.36 3.15 -19.60
C GLU A 133 5.90 3.19 -19.66
N VAL A 134 6.50 4.36 -19.43
CA VAL A 134 7.97 4.49 -19.41
C VAL A 134 8.57 3.72 -18.22
N THR A 135 7.91 3.72 -17.06
CA THR A 135 8.34 2.92 -15.90
C THR A 135 8.32 1.43 -16.24
N LYS A 136 7.24 0.95 -16.84
CA LYS A 136 7.09 -0.45 -17.26
C LYS A 136 8.17 -0.85 -18.27
N ALA A 137 8.40 -0.02 -19.27
CA ALA A 137 9.33 -0.32 -20.36
C ALA A 137 10.80 -0.24 -19.94
N LEU A 138 11.19 0.73 -19.13
CA LEU A 138 12.60 1.04 -18.88
C LEU A 138 13.05 0.75 -17.44
N ALA A 139 12.22 1.05 -16.42
CA ALA A 139 12.63 0.86 -15.04
C ALA A 139 12.36 -0.57 -14.53
N LYS A 140 11.20 -1.16 -14.89
CA LYS A 140 10.81 -2.49 -14.39
C LYS A 140 11.87 -3.56 -14.69
N PRO A 141 12.45 -3.68 -15.90
CA PRO A 141 13.53 -4.63 -16.16
C PRO A 141 14.77 -4.41 -15.27
N VAL A 142 15.13 -3.16 -14.98
CA VAL A 142 16.25 -2.84 -14.08
C VAL A 142 15.95 -3.29 -12.65
N PHE A 143 14.73 -3.05 -12.18
CA PHE A 143 14.30 -3.49 -10.86
C PHE A 143 14.29 -5.01 -10.74
N ASP A 144 13.80 -5.73 -11.75
CA ASP A 144 13.78 -7.18 -11.77
C ASP A 144 15.19 -7.77 -11.71
N ASP A 145 16.11 -7.27 -12.53
CA ASP A 145 17.51 -7.71 -12.55
C ASP A 145 18.26 -7.36 -11.27
N ALA A 146 17.86 -6.29 -10.59
CA ALA A 146 18.37 -5.92 -9.26
C ALA A 146 17.71 -6.71 -8.10
N GLY A 147 16.66 -7.50 -8.39
CA GLY A 147 15.97 -8.34 -7.43
C GLY A 147 14.93 -7.58 -6.59
N TRP A 148 14.42 -6.44 -7.03
CA TRP A 148 13.37 -5.72 -6.33
C TRP A 148 12.04 -6.48 -6.39
N GLN A 149 11.33 -6.52 -5.28
CA GLN A 149 10.07 -7.26 -5.18
C GLN A 149 8.88 -6.29 -5.11
N LEU A 150 8.23 -6.12 -6.25
CA LEU A 150 7.08 -5.23 -6.41
C LEU A 150 5.78 -5.96 -6.08
N ILE A 151 5.09 -5.51 -5.00
CA ILE A 151 3.77 -6.03 -4.60
C ILE A 151 2.66 -5.47 -5.50
N GLY A 152 2.76 -4.21 -5.90
CA GLY A 152 1.77 -3.56 -6.73
C GLY A 152 2.19 -2.16 -7.18
N TYR A 153 1.65 -1.75 -8.32
CA TYR A 153 1.86 -0.43 -8.91
C TYR A 153 0.51 0.13 -9.35
N PHE A 154 0.15 1.30 -8.83
CA PHE A 154 -1.20 1.84 -8.91
C PHE A 154 -1.21 3.30 -9.33
N SER A 155 -2.27 3.74 -10.00
CA SER A 155 -2.64 5.16 -10.16
C SER A 155 -3.79 5.53 -9.22
N SER A 156 -3.84 6.77 -8.76
CA SER A 156 -4.91 7.25 -7.88
C SER A 156 -6.20 7.53 -8.65
N ILE A 157 -7.34 7.04 -8.11
CA ILE A 157 -8.69 7.35 -8.62
C ILE A 157 -9.29 8.51 -7.83
N THR A 158 -9.03 8.57 -6.52
CA THR A 158 -9.57 9.59 -5.61
C THR A 158 -8.46 10.28 -4.84
N GLY A 159 -8.74 11.46 -4.28
CA GLY A 159 -7.76 12.31 -3.61
C GLY A 159 -6.93 13.09 -4.64
N LYS A 160 -5.61 13.09 -4.50
CA LYS A 160 -4.73 13.64 -5.54
C LYS A 160 -4.63 12.63 -6.69
N ILE A 161 -5.31 12.89 -7.80
CA ILE A 161 -5.47 11.95 -8.92
C ILE A 161 -4.23 11.83 -9.83
N ASN A 162 -3.32 12.79 -9.79
CA ASN A 162 -2.07 12.75 -10.54
C ASN A 162 -0.94 12.07 -9.75
N GLN A 163 -1.26 10.98 -9.06
CA GLN A 163 -0.29 10.21 -8.27
C GLN A 163 -0.21 8.77 -8.72
N VAL A 164 0.99 8.22 -8.61
CA VAL A 164 1.25 6.79 -8.63
C VAL A 164 1.67 6.33 -7.23
N VAL A 165 1.23 5.14 -6.87
CA VAL A 165 1.54 4.49 -5.59
C VAL A 165 2.11 3.13 -5.89
N HIS A 166 3.27 2.82 -5.34
CA HIS A 166 3.88 1.52 -5.53
C HIS A 166 4.42 0.97 -4.22
N LEU A 167 4.28 -0.35 -4.06
CA LEU A 167 4.60 -1.08 -2.85
C LEU A 167 5.75 -2.04 -3.14
N TRP A 168 6.87 -1.84 -2.47
CA TRP A 168 8.08 -2.66 -2.58
C TRP A 168 8.31 -3.42 -1.30
N TYR A 169 8.46 -4.73 -1.39
CA TYR A 169 8.80 -5.57 -0.26
C TYR A 169 10.31 -5.76 -0.15
N TRP A 170 10.81 -5.73 1.06
CA TRP A 170 12.19 -5.96 1.43
C TRP A 170 12.28 -6.90 2.62
N ASP A 171 13.26 -7.81 2.61
CA ASP A 171 13.48 -8.74 3.72
C ASP A 171 14.08 -8.04 4.94
N ASP A 172 14.86 -6.97 4.69
CA ASP A 172 15.41 -6.04 5.67
C ASP A 172 15.99 -4.80 4.98
N HIS A 173 16.51 -3.87 5.77
CA HIS A 173 17.12 -2.64 5.26
C HIS A 173 18.43 -2.89 4.49
N ALA A 174 19.23 -3.88 4.90
CA ALA A 174 20.50 -4.19 4.21
C ALA A 174 20.24 -4.69 2.78
N GLN A 175 19.27 -5.58 2.61
CA GLN A 175 18.85 -6.04 1.29
C GLN A 175 18.33 -4.89 0.41
N ARG A 176 17.55 -3.98 1.01
CA ARG A 176 17.06 -2.80 0.29
C ARG A 176 18.21 -1.94 -0.22
N GLU A 177 19.19 -1.63 0.63
CA GLU A 177 20.35 -0.82 0.27
C GLU A 177 21.19 -1.47 -0.83
N GLU A 178 21.48 -2.76 -0.69
CA GLU A 178 22.23 -3.54 -1.69
C GLU A 178 21.54 -3.51 -3.06
N ARG A 179 20.26 -3.88 -3.09
CA ARG A 179 19.51 -3.96 -4.35
C ARG A 179 19.27 -2.58 -4.97
N GLN A 180 19.11 -1.55 -4.14
CA GLN A 180 19.01 -0.17 -4.62
C GLN A 180 20.32 0.29 -5.25
N ALA A 181 21.46 0.02 -4.63
CA ALA A 181 22.77 0.33 -5.19
C ALA A 181 22.99 -0.38 -6.55
N LYS A 182 22.59 -1.66 -6.63
CA LYS A 182 22.64 -2.43 -7.89
C LYS A 182 21.79 -1.80 -8.99
N ALA A 183 20.57 -1.40 -8.71
CA ALA A 183 19.69 -0.76 -9.70
C ALA A 183 20.24 0.59 -10.17
N VAL A 184 20.74 1.41 -9.24
CA VAL A 184 21.32 2.74 -9.56
C VAL A 184 22.61 2.63 -10.39
N ALA A 185 23.40 1.57 -10.19
CA ALA A 185 24.62 1.31 -10.95
C ALA A 185 24.36 0.82 -12.39
N ASP A 186 23.15 0.34 -12.68
CA ASP A 186 22.79 -0.13 -14.03
C ASP A 186 22.71 1.06 -15.00
N PRO A 187 23.41 1.02 -16.17
CA PRO A 187 23.36 2.10 -17.15
C PRO A 187 21.94 2.44 -17.64
N ARG A 188 21.04 1.45 -17.68
CA ARG A 188 19.64 1.62 -18.07
C ARG A 188 18.88 2.53 -17.11
N TRP A 189 19.32 2.62 -15.86
CA TRP A 189 18.72 3.53 -14.88
C TRP A 189 18.81 4.99 -15.29
N LYS A 190 19.96 5.42 -15.83
CA LYS A 190 20.13 6.78 -16.36
C LYS A 190 19.23 7.05 -17.55
N ILE A 191 19.04 6.05 -18.43
CA ILE A 191 18.12 6.15 -19.57
C ILE A 191 16.69 6.38 -19.08
N TYR A 192 16.26 5.58 -18.08
CA TYR A 192 14.95 5.78 -17.46
C TYR A 192 14.79 7.17 -16.82
N GLN A 193 15.80 7.61 -16.05
CA GLN A 193 15.76 8.94 -15.41
C GLN A 193 15.63 10.06 -16.44
N ALA A 194 16.37 10.00 -17.53
CA ALA A 194 16.29 10.98 -18.61
C ALA A 194 14.91 10.97 -19.30
N ALA A 195 14.34 9.78 -19.51
CA ALA A 195 13.06 9.61 -20.17
C ALA A 195 11.85 10.01 -19.31
N ASN A 196 11.95 9.87 -17.97
CA ASN A 196 10.79 9.97 -17.08
C ASN A 196 10.92 11.01 -15.95
N GLY A 197 12.15 11.44 -15.61
CA GLY A 197 12.40 12.33 -14.48
C GLY A 197 11.71 13.68 -14.57
N HIS A 198 11.57 14.23 -15.76
CA HIS A 198 10.91 15.52 -16.01
C HIS A 198 9.39 15.51 -15.69
N ARG A 199 8.79 14.31 -15.57
CA ARG A 199 7.38 14.14 -15.19
C ARG A 199 7.16 14.13 -13.69
N LEU A 200 8.21 13.93 -12.89
CA LEU A 200 8.10 13.89 -11.43
C LEU A 200 8.04 15.30 -10.85
N ILE A 201 7.03 15.54 -9.99
CA ILE A 201 6.89 16.79 -9.26
C ILE A 201 7.32 16.59 -7.80
N ASP A 202 6.94 15.44 -7.19
CA ASP A 202 7.15 15.19 -5.78
C ASP A 202 7.20 13.70 -5.48
N GLN A 203 7.96 13.31 -4.48
CA GLN A 203 8.17 11.92 -4.08
C GLN A 203 8.14 11.79 -2.57
N HIS A 204 7.26 10.94 -2.07
CA HIS A 204 7.19 10.55 -0.66
C HIS A 204 7.31 9.05 -0.52
N ASN A 205 7.85 8.60 0.60
CA ASN A 205 7.78 7.21 0.99
C ASN A 205 7.55 7.07 2.49
N ARG A 206 7.08 5.88 2.88
CA ARG A 206 7.00 5.44 4.28
C ARG A 206 7.26 3.95 4.36
N TYR A 207 7.84 3.52 5.47
CA TYR A 207 8.05 2.11 5.76
C TYR A 207 6.90 1.57 6.58
N LEU A 208 6.39 0.44 6.13
CA LEU A 208 5.22 -0.23 6.65
C LEU A 208 5.64 -1.60 7.18
N VAL A 209 5.49 -1.81 8.49
CA VAL A 209 5.83 -3.08 9.14
C VAL A 209 4.56 -3.94 9.24
N PRO A 210 4.56 -5.17 8.69
CA PRO A 210 3.41 -6.04 8.74
C PRO A 210 2.99 -6.38 10.17
N THR A 211 1.67 -6.38 10.43
CA THR A 211 1.11 -6.89 11.70
C THR A 211 1.07 -8.41 11.70
N SER A 212 0.82 -9.03 12.89
CA SER A 212 0.67 -10.49 13.05
C SER A 212 -0.37 -11.10 12.10
N PHE A 213 -1.45 -10.36 11.83
CA PHE A 213 -2.57 -10.77 10.98
C PHE A 213 -2.52 -10.20 9.55
N SER A 214 -1.44 -9.54 9.17
CA SER A 214 -1.24 -9.07 7.80
C SER A 214 -1.13 -10.26 6.83
N THR A 215 -1.73 -10.12 5.64
CA THR A 215 -1.59 -11.13 4.56
C THR A 215 -0.30 -10.98 3.77
N VAL A 216 0.31 -9.80 3.77
CA VAL A 216 1.68 -9.58 3.27
C VAL A 216 2.63 -9.65 4.46
N LYS A 217 3.62 -10.53 4.38
CA LYS A 217 4.59 -10.80 5.46
C LYS A 217 6.00 -10.93 4.92
#